data_ff06e3d15accb9342af883d2c62e79b3
#
_entry.id   ff06e3d15accb9342af883d2c62e79b3
#
_cell.length_a   1.000
_cell.length_b   1.000
_cell.length_c   1.000
_cell.angle_alpha   90.00
_cell.angle_beta   90.00
_cell.angle_gamma   90.00
#
_symmetry.space_group_name_H-M   'P 1'
#
loop_
_entity.id
_entity.type
_entity.pdbx_description
1 polymer ?
#
loop_
_entity_poly.entity_id
_entity_poly.type
_entity_poly.pdbx_seq_one_letter_code
_entity_poly.pdbx_strand_id
1 'polypeptide(L)'
;MLAAMTAVMALTAAAAQPLPKREFRGAWIPTVGDRYYATHTTGQNKAYLLNMLDSIKATGCNVVIFHCRPQADAFYPSKLEPWSVWISGTPGVGPDPDWDPMEFMVEESHKRGMELHAWINPYRVGYPRQIADSSLCRRHPEWFLEYAGQTYFDPAYPECRDHINGVVRDIVARYDIDAIHMDDFFYP
;
A
#
# COMPACT_ATOMS: atom_id res chain seq x y z
N MET A 1 6.86 -77.41 3.78
CA MET A 1 7.48 -76.34 2.92
C MET A 1 6.67 -75.09 3.06
N LEU A 2 7.16 -74.13 3.90
CA LEU A 2 6.55 -72.83 4.03
C LEU A 2 7.24 -71.86 3.06
N ALA A 3 6.48 -71.32 2.11
CA ALA A 3 6.97 -70.25 1.23
C ALA A 3 6.77 -68.90 1.91
N ALA A 4 7.85 -68.23 2.25
CA ALA A 4 7.84 -66.86 2.77
C ALA A 4 7.67 -65.89 1.59
N MET A 5 6.55 -65.18 1.58
CA MET A 5 6.30 -64.05 0.66
C MET A 5 6.89 -62.78 1.27
N THR A 6 8.00 -62.32 0.72
CA THR A 6 8.61 -61.02 1.05
C THR A 6 7.92 -59.94 0.26
N ALA A 7 7.08 -59.12 0.89
CA ALA A 7 6.50 -57.94 0.26
C ALA A 7 7.55 -56.81 0.26
N VAL A 8 8.04 -56.43 -0.91
CA VAL A 8 8.88 -55.25 -1.08
C VAL A 8 7.96 -54.01 -1.21
N MET A 9 7.89 -53.21 -0.14
CA MET A 9 7.27 -51.90 -0.20
C MET A 9 8.22 -50.98 -0.93
N ALA A 10 7.89 -50.61 -2.18
CA ALA A 10 8.54 -49.51 -2.88
C ALA A 10 8.05 -48.19 -2.28
N LEU A 11 8.86 -47.55 -1.46
CA LEU A 11 8.65 -46.11 -1.10
C LEU A 11 8.90 -45.29 -2.37
N THR A 12 7.84 -44.88 -3.05
CA THR A 12 7.93 -43.80 -4.04
C THR A 12 8.20 -42.50 -3.29
N ALA A 13 9.44 -42.04 -3.27
CA ALA A 13 9.76 -40.69 -2.86
C ALA A 13 9.01 -39.73 -3.79
N ALA A 14 8.01 -39.03 -3.29
CA ALA A 14 7.38 -37.95 -4.02
C ALA A 14 8.49 -36.95 -4.35
N ALA A 15 8.84 -36.82 -5.63
CA ALA A 15 9.79 -35.84 -6.10
C ALA A 15 9.24 -34.46 -5.68
N ALA A 16 9.98 -33.75 -4.84
CA ALA A 16 9.63 -32.39 -4.46
C ALA A 16 9.49 -31.58 -5.76
N GLN A 17 8.33 -31.00 -5.96
CA GLN A 17 8.12 -30.12 -7.10
C GLN A 17 9.16 -28.99 -7.03
N PRO A 18 9.87 -28.67 -8.12
CA PRO A 18 10.80 -27.56 -8.12
C PRO A 18 10.03 -26.29 -7.74
N LEU A 19 10.49 -25.58 -6.72
CA LEU A 19 9.92 -24.30 -6.31
C LEU A 19 9.89 -23.37 -7.55
N PRO A 20 8.80 -22.60 -7.73
CA PRO A 20 8.72 -21.67 -8.85
C PRO A 20 9.90 -20.71 -8.79
N LYS A 21 10.57 -20.51 -9.95
CA LYS A 21 11.75 -19.63 -10.06
C LYS A 21 11.45 -18.18 -9.63
N ARG A 22 10.16 -17.80 -9.66
CA ARG A 22 9.65 -16.50 -9.23
C ARG A 22 8.40 -16.74 -8.38
N GLU A 23 8.54 -16.62 -7.08
CA GLU A 23 7.45 -16.69 -6.13
C GLU A 23 7.20 -15.30 -5.57
N PHE A 24 5.95 -14.84 -5.57
CA PHE A 24 5.54 -13.60 -4.94
C PHE A 24 5.48 -13.82 -3.42
N ARG A 25 6.32 -13.12 -2.69
CA ARG A 25 6.35 -13.09 -1.21
C ARG A 25 6.30 -11.64 -0.78
N GLY A 26 5.08 -11.11 -0.62
CA GLY A 26 4.84 -9.70 -0.30
C GLY A 26 4.56 -9.47 1.17
N ALA A 27 4.95 -8.29 1.67
CA ALA A 27 4.58 -7.79 2.97
C ALA A 27 3.98 -6.39 2.84
N TRP A 28 2.87 -6.14 3.58
CA TRP A 28 2.20 -4.85 3.60
C TRP A 28 2.82 -3.93 4.65
N ILE A 29 2.99 -2.66 4.26
CA ILE A 29 3.31 -1.55 5.17
C ILE A 29 2.10 -0.58 5.13
N PRO A 30 1.17 -0.69 6.10
CA PRO A 30 0.04 0.22 6.18
C PRO A 30 0.47 1.58 6.72
N THR A 31 -0.21 2.65 6.29
CA THR A 31 -0.04 4.00 6.84
C THR A 31 -1.27 4.48 7.61
N VAL A 32 -2.45 3.93 7.31
CA VAL A 32 -3.68 4.22 8.06
C VAL A 32 -3.58 3.67 9.48
N GLY A 33 -3.90 4.51 10.46
CA GLY A 33 -3.89 4.14 11.88
C GLY A 33 -2.51 4.14 12.52
N ASP A 34 -1.45 4.21 11.74
CA ASP A 34 -0.10 4.33 12.28
C ASP A 34 0.21 5.79 12.64
N ARG A 35 0.15 6.07 13.93
CA ARG A 35 0.42 7.42 14.48
C ARG A 35 1.90 7.73 14.59
N TYR A 36 2.78 6.77 14.32
CA TYR A 36 4.22 6.98 14.41
C TYR A 36 4.68 8.12 13.52
N TYR A 37 4.25 8.12 12.25
CA TYR A 37 4.66 9.14 11.28
C TYR A 37 4.32 10.57 11.73
N ALA A 38 3.13 10.77 12.29
CA ALA A 38 2.65 12.08 12.72
C ALA A 38 3.29 12.60 14.02
N THR A 39 3.97 11.73 14.77
CA THR A 39 4.54 12.07 16.09
C THR A 39 6.07 12.09 16.11
N HIS A 40 6.70 11.77 14.99
CA HIS A 40 8.15 11.68 14.87
C HIS A 40 8.68 12.55 13.72
N THR A 41 9.95 12.90 13.82
CA THR A 41 10.62 13.69 12.78
C THR A 41 10.78 12.90 11.48
N THR A 42 10.97 13.60 10.37
CA THR A 42 11.29 12.96 9.06
C THR A 42 12.46 11.97 9.16
N GLY A 43 13.53 12.33 9.91
CA GLY A 43 14.66 11.42 10.10
C GLY A 43 14.30 10.13 10.85
N GLN A 44 13.46 10.23 11.88
CA GLN A 44 12.96 9.07 12.63
C GLN A 44 12.01 8.22 11.77
N ASN A 45 11.15 8.86 10.96
CA ASN A 45 10.25 8.18 10.04
C ASN A 45 11.04 7.39 8.97
N LYS A 46 12.11 7.97 8.40
CA LYS A 46 13.01 7.26 7.48
C LYS A 46 13.66 6.06 8.16
N ALA A 47 14.20 6.24 9.36
CA ALA A 47 14.81 5.13 10.11
C ALA A 47 13.80 4.01 10.43
N TYR A 48 12.57 4.37 10.77
CA TYR A 48 11.47 3.42 11.01
C TYR A 48 11.16 2.57 9.77
N LEU A 49 11.02 3.22 8.61
CA LEU A 49 10.78 2.54 7.34
C LEU A 49 11.97 1.66 6.92
N LEU A 50 13.21 2.12 7.10
CA LEU A 50 14.41 1.30 6.83
C LEU A 50 14.43 0.02 7.68
N ASN A 51 14.11 0.13 8.97
CA ASN A 51 14.03 -1.04 9.86
C ASN A 51 12.93 -2.03 9.43
N MET A 52 11.78 -1.52 8.96
CA MET A 52 10.73 -2.37 8.38
C MET A 52 11.22 -3.09 7.14
N LEU A 53 11.85 -2.37 6.19
CA LEU A 53 12.38 -2.96 4.96
C LEU A 53 13.44 -4.03 5.24
N ASP A 54 14.34 -3.78 6.17
CA ASP A 54 15.38 -4.74 6.57
C ASP A 54 14.75 -5.99 7.20
N SER A 55 13.74 -5.81 8.04
CA SER A 55 12.99 -6.91 8.65
C SER A 55 12.23 -7.73 7.61
N ILE A 56 11.54 -7.09 6.69
CA ILE A 56 10.82 -7.73 5.57
C ILE A 56 11.81 -8.53 4.72
N LYS A 57 12.94 -7.94 4.36
CA LYS A 57 13.99 -8.63 3.59
C LYS A 57 14.52 -9.85 4.33
N ALA A 58 14.75 -9.74 5.63
CA ALA A 58 15.26 -10.84 6.45
C ALA A 58 14.29 -12.04 6.53
N THR A 59 12.99 -11.83 6.36
CA THR A 59 11.99 -12.92 6.26
C THR A 59 11.97 -13.63 4.91
N GLY A 60 12.76 -13.16 3.94
CA GLY A 60 12.81 -13.71 2.58
C GLY A 60 11.74 -13.15 1.64
N CYS A 61 11.03 -12.10 2.03
CA CYS A 61 10.12 -11.39 1.13
C CYS A 61 10.88 -10.71 -0.02
N ASN A 62 10.24 -10.63 -1.17
CA ASN A 62 10.76 -10.00 -2.38
C ASN A 62 9.89 -8.87 -2.92
N VAL A 63 8.77 -8.57 -2.23
CA VAL A 63 7.85 -7.48 -2.57
C VAL A 63 7.46 -6.72 -1.32
N VAL A 64 7.45 -5.41 -1.41
CA VAL A 64 6.89 -4.49 -0.41
C VAL A 64 5.63 -3.86 -0.98
N ILE A 65 4.54 -3.91 -0.23
CA ILE A 65 3.26 -3.31 -0.61
C ILE A 65 3.03 -2.11 0.32
N PHE A 66 3.33 -0.91 -0.19
CA PHE A 66 3.33 0.33 0.58
C PHE A 66 2.06 1.14 0.37
N HIS A 67 1.37 1.47 1.47
CA HIS A 67 0.10 2.20 1.43
C HIS A 67 0.33 3.69 1.15
N CYS A 68 0.45 4.05 -0.11
CA CYS A 68 0.73 5.42 -0.55
C CYS A 68 -0.53 6.29 -0.71
N ARG A 69 -1.71 5.69 -0.88
CA ARG A 69 -2.99 6.38 -0.93
C ARG A 69 -4.01 5.67 -0.04
N PRO A 70 -3.97 5.97 1.27
CA PRO A 70 -4.80 5.27 2.25
C PRO A 70 -6.29 5.65 2.20
N GLN A 71 -6.57 6.87 1.77
CA GLN A 71 -7.89 7.47 1.65
C GLN A 71 -7.91 8.31 0.37
N ALA A 72 -8.82 9.27 0.21
CA ALA A 72 -8.70 10.28 -0.86
C ALA A 72 -7.67 11.34 -0.48
N ASP A 73 -6.50 10.88 -0.08
CA ASP A 73 -5.35 11.65 0.35
C ASP A 73 -4.05 10.90 -0.01
N ALA A 74 -2.94 11.58 -0.03
CA ALA A 74 -1.69 11.03 -0.49
C ALA A 74 -0.63 11.00 0.63
N PHE A 75 0.16 9.93 0.66
CA PHE A 75 1.36 9.79 1.47
C PHE A 75 2.62 10.11 0.64
N TYR A 76 2.46 11.04 -0.32
CA TYR A 76 3.47 11.56 -1.24
C TYR A 76 3.04 12.95 -1.74
N PRO A 77 3.92 13.80 -2.29
CA PRO A 77 3.57 15.13 -2.77
C PRO A 77 2.71 15.06 -4.04
N SER A 78 1.40 14.85 -3.87
CA SER A 78 0.42 14.80 -4.96
C SER A 78 -0.05 16.20 -5.36
N LYS A 79 -0.33 16.40 -6.66
CA LYS A 79 -1.02 17.59 -7.18
C LYS A 79 -2.53 17.39 -7.28
N LEU A 80 -3.01 16.16 -7.11
CA LEU A 80 -4.41 15.79 -7.30
C LEU A 80 -5.16 15.68 -5.97
N GLU A 81 -4.46 15.26 -4.91
CA GLU A 81 -5.04 14.99 -3.59
C GLU A 81 -4.20 15.64 -2.48
N PRO A 82 -4.81 16.01 -1.36
CA PRO A 82 -4.10 16.58 -0.23
C PRO A 82 -3.20 15.54 0.45
N TRP A 83 -2.24 16.03 1.23
CA TRP A 83 -1.47 15.17 2.13
C TRP A 83 -2.36 14.46 3.14
N SER A 84 -2.03 13.21 3.40
CA SER A 84 -2.73 12.38 4.38
C SER A 84 -2.52 12.90 5.81
N VAL A 85 -3.60 12.87 6.61
CA VAL A 85 -3.54 13.16 8.04
C VAL A 85 -2.55 12.26 8.79
N TRP A 86 -2.28 11.09 8.26
CA TRP A 86 -1.43 10.11 8.91
C TRP A 86 0.06 10.46 8.87
N ILE A 87 0.48 11.38 7.97
CA ILE A 87 1.89 11.76 7.89
C ILE A 87 2.27 12.87 8.87
N SER A 88 1.35 13.82 9.14
CA SER A 88 1.63 14.99 9.98
C SER A 88 0.68 15.17 11.16
N GLY A 89 -0.39 14.35 11.21
CA GLY A 89 -1.48 14.52 12.18
C GLY A 89 -2.50 15.60 11.80
N THR A 90 -2.25 16.36 10.72
CA THR A 90 -3.13 17.42 10.24
C THR A 90 -3.50 17.17 8.77
N PRO A 91 -4.80 17.05 8.43
CA PRO A 91 -5.23 16.83 7.05
C PRO A 91 -4.71 17.91 6.10
N GLY A 92 -4.12 17.51 4.98
CA GLY A 92 -3.60 18.41 3.96
C GLY A 92 -2.23 19.02 4.25
N VAL A 93 -1.62 18.71 5.38
CA VAL A 93 -0.29 19.19 5.77
C VAL A 93 0.73 18.07 5.54
N GLY A 94 1.79 18.38 4.78
CA GLY A 94 2.88 17.46 4.50
C GLY A 94 3.85 17.28 5.67
N PRO A 95 4.88 16.45 5.49
CA PRO A 95 5.94 16.27 6.50
C PRO A 95 6.83 17.51 6.60
N ASP A 96 7.42 17.73 7.76
CA ASP A 96 8.39 18.80 8.02
C ASP A 96 9.70 18.18 8.58
N PRO A 97 10.86 18.42 7.94
CA PRO A 97 11.04 19.04 6.61
C PRO A 97 10.43 18.22 5.47
N ASP A 98 10.23 18.89 4.34
CA ASP A 98 9.69 18.28 3.12
C ASP A 98 10.43 17.00 2.75
N TRP A 99 9.65 15.99 2.41
CA TRP A 99 10.13 14.66 2.07
C TRP A 99 9.11 13.94 1.18
N ASP A 100 9.57 13.18 0.22
CA ASP A 100 8.74 12.28 -0.57
C ASP A 100 8.88 10.84 -0.05
N PRO A 101 7.90 10.35 0.76
CA PRO A 101 7.92 8.99 1.27
C PRO A 101 7.86 7.93 0.17
N MET A 102 7.16 8.23 -0.93
CA MET A 102 6.99 7.27 -2.02
C MET A 102 8.29 7.05 -2.78
N GLU A 103 8.97 8.13 -3.18
CA GLU A 103 10.29 8.05 -3.81
C GLU A 103 11.29 7.33 -2.92
N PHE A 104 11.32 7.68 -1.63
CA PHE A 104 12.18 7.03 -0.65
C PHE A 104 11.92 5.52 -0.56
N MET A 105 10.65 5.09 -0.52
CA MET A 105 10.28 3.69 -0.41
C MET A 105 10.62 2.90 -1.68
N VAL A 106 10.45 3.49 -2.87
CA VAL A 106 10.88 2.89 -4.14
C VAL A 106 12.39 2.64 -4.12
N GLU A 107 13.18 3.69 -3.87
CA GLU A 107 14.63 3.59 -3.86
C GLU A 107 15.14 2.56 -2.84
N GLU A 108 14.64 2.61 -1.61
CA GLU A 108 15.12 1.76 -0.52
C GLU A 108 14.68 0.29 -0.68
N SER A 109 13.53 0.04 -1.31
CA SER A 109 13.10 -1.31 -1.68
C SER A 109 13.98 -1.89 -2.78
N HIS A 110 14.23 -1.14 -3.85
CA HIS A 110 15.07 -1.54 -4.97
C HIS A 110 16.54 -1.77 -4.55
N LYS A 111 17.09 -0.93 -3.67
CA LYS A 111 18.44 -1.14 -3.08
C LYS A 111 18.57 -2.49 -2.36
N ARG A 112 17.46 -3.03 -1.84
CA ARG A 112 17.38 -4.34 -1.18
C ARG A 112 17.00 -5.49 -2.12
N GLY A 113 16.83 -5.20 -3.42
CA GLY A 113 16.36 -6.18 -4.42
C GLY A 113 14.95 -6.69 -4.13
N MET A 114 14.07 -5.79 -3.70
CA MET A 114 12.64 -6.02 -3.52
C MET A 114 11.86 -5.10 -4.46
N GLU A 115 10.77 -5.63 -5.04
CA GLU A 115 9.79 -4.85 -5.78
C GLU A 115 9.01 -3.94 -4.82
N LEU A 116 8.60 -2.75 -5.28
CA LEU A 116 7.65 -1.90 -4.58
C LEU A 116 6.32 -1.82 -5.33
N HIS A 117 5.26 -2.25 -4.65
CA HIS A 117 3.88 -2.08 -5.11
C HIS A 117 3.23 -0.90 -4.40
N ALA A 118 2.74 0.07 -5.17
CA ALA A 118 2.00 1.20 -4.65
C ALA A 118 0.58 0.77 -4.28
N TRP A 119 0.29 0.67 -2.99
CA TRP A 119 -1.02 0.29 -2.50
C TRP A 119 -1.91 1.52 -2.37
N ILE A 120 -3.05 1.47 -3.04
CA ILE A 120 -4.09 2.49 -3.02
C ILE A 120 -5.42 1.91 -2.56
N ASN A 121 -6.19 2.70 -1.79
CA ASN A 121 -7.61 2.45 -1.56
C ASN A 121 -8.42 3.38 -2.48
N PRO A 122 -9.12 2.87 -3.50
CA PRO A 122 -9.71 3.73 -4.53
C PRO A 122 -10.88 4.57 -4.03
N TYR A 123 -11.74 4.07 -3.12
CA TYR A 123 -13.02 4.72 -2.83
C TYR A 123 -13.14 5.33 -1.44
N ARG A 124 -12.35 4.91 -0.46
CA ARG A 124 -12.41 5.47 0.89
C ARG A 124 -11.90 6.91 0.91
N VAL A 125 -12.66 7.81 1.58
CA VAL A 125 -12.27 9.19 1.84
C VAL A 125 -11.92 9.39 3.32
N GLY A 126 -12.65 8.73 4.22
CA GLY A 126 -12.36 8.73 5.65
C GLY A 126 -13.43 9.41 6.51
N TYR A 127 -13.11 9.57 7.79
CA TYR A 127 -13.98 10.28 8.71
C TYR A 127 -13.87 11.80 8.52
N PRO A 128 -14.93 12.58 8.81
CA PRO A 128 -14.96 14.04 8.56
C PRO A 128 -13.75 14.81 9.10
N ARG A 129 -13.23 14.40 10.26
CA ARG A 129 -12.05 15.03 10.92
C ARG A 129 -10.71 14.72 10.21
N GLN A 130 -10.69 13.76 9.31
CA GLN A 130 -9.50 13.33 8.57
C GLN A 130 -9.42 13.97 7.19
N ILE A 131 -10.49 14.64 6.78
CA ILE A 131 -10.65 15.19 5.44
C ILE A 131 -10.14 16.63 5.42
N ALA A 132 -9.15 16.89 4.58
CA ALA A 132 -8.63 18.24 4.36
C ALA A 132 -9.67 19.15 3.70
N ASP A 133 -9.60 20.46 3.97
CA ASP A 133 -10.48 21.44 3.34
C ASP A 133 -10.30 21.51 1.82
N SER A 134 -9.10 21.21 1.33
CA SER A 134 -8.78 21.13 -0.10
C SER A 134 -9.22 19.83 -0.78
N SER A 135 -9.79 18.88 -0.03
CA SER A 135 -10.25 17.60 -0.59
C SER A 135 -11.35 17.78 -1.63
N LEU A 136 -11.36 16.86 -2.61
CA LEU A 136 -12.37 16.84 -3.67
C LEU A 136 -13.80 16.72 -3.13
N CYS A 137 -14.01 15.98 -2.04
CA CYS A 137 -15.34 15.82 -1.42
C CYS A 137 -15.90 17.13 -0.82
N ARG A 138 -15.04 18.11 -0.48
CA ARG A 138 -15.49 19.44 -0.05
C ARG A 138 -15.97 20.29 -1.23
N ARG A 139 -15.43 20.06 -2.43
CA ARG A 139 -15.75 20.82 -3.65
C ARG A 139 -16.92 20.22 -4.43
N HIS A 140 -17.08 18.90 -4.35
CA HIS A 140 -18.08 18.11 -5.11
C HIS A 140 -18.75 17.11 -4.19
N PRO A 141 -19.50 17.57 -3.15
CA PRO A 141 -20.14 16.65 -2.18
C PRO A 141 -21.11 15.68 -2.85
N GLU A 142 -21.67 16.02 -4.00
CA GLU A 142 -22.61 15.19 -4.76
C GLU A 142 -21.97 13.91 -5.34
N TRP A 143 -20.64 13.82 -5.40
CA TRP A 143 -19.93 12.62 -5.89
C TRP A 143 -19.63 11.60 -4.79
N PHE A 144 -20.10 11.87 -3.59
CA PHE A 144 -19.73 11.09 -2.42
C PHE A 144 -20.98 10.61 -1.67
N LEU A 145 -20.81 9.51 -0.97
CA LEU A 145 -21.82 8.98 -0.07
C LEU A 145 -21.24 8.82 1.33
N GLU A 146 -22.12 8.82 2.32
CA GLU A 146 -21.78 8.56 3.70
C GLU A 146 -22.32 7.20 4.14
N TYR A 147 -21.47 6.39 4.73
CA TYR A 147 -21.85 5.13 5.34
C TYR A 147 -21.08 4.91 6.64
N ALA A 148 -21.78 4.53 7.71
CA ALA A 148 -21.22 4.31 9.04
C ALA A 148 -20.30 5.44 9.54
N GLY A 149 -20.64 6.71 9.21
CA GLY A 149 -19.90 7.89 9.58
C GLY A 149 -18.61 8.14 8.80
N GLN A 150 -18.35 7.37 7.77
CA GLN A 150 -17.25 7.58 6.81
C GLN A 150 -17.78 8.05 5.46
N THR A 151 -16.98 8.85 4.78
CA THR A 151 -17.23 9.31 3.41
C THR A 151 -16.53 8.39 2.42
N TYR A 152 -17.19 8.12 1.29
CA TYR A 152 -16.69 7.30 0.18
C TYR A 152 -16.98 7.98 -1.15
N PHE A 153 -16.12 7.80 -2.14
CA PHE A 153 -16.46 8.08 -3.53
C PHE A 153 -17.62 7.18 -3.97
N ASP A 154 -18.59 7.75 -4.66
CA ASP A 154 -19.63 6.97 -5.31
C ASP A 154 -19.15 6.50 -6.70
N PRO A 155 -18.92 5.19 -6.91
CA PRO A 155 -18.43 4.68 -8.18
C PRO A 155 -19.45 4.80 -9.32
N ALA A 156 -20.70 5.16 -9.03
CA ALA A 156 -21.70 5.44 -10.07
C ALA A 156 -21.35 6.70 -10.87
N TYR A 157 -20.64 7.67 -10.25
CA TYR A 157 -20.20 8.88 -10.93
C TYR A 157 -18.94 8.61 -11.79
N PRO A 158 -18.99 8.87 -13.11
CA PRO A 158 -17.81 8.76 -13.98
C PRO A 158 -16.62 9.60 -13.49
N GLU A 159 -16.88 10.78 -12.98
CA GLU A 159 -15.90 11.74 -12.47
C GLU A 159 -15.07 11.14 -11.33
N CYS A 160 -15.68 10.34 -10.47
CA CYS A 160 -14.99 9.62 -9.40
C CYS A 160 -13.99 8.61 -9.97
N ARG A 161 -14.43 7.82 -10.95
CA ARG A 161 -13.57 6.84 -11.62
C ARG A 161 -12.43 7.50 -12.40
N ASP A 162 -12.74 8.61 -13.07
CA ASP A 162 -11.74 9.38 -13.84
C ASP A 162 -10.70 10.01 -12.92
N HIS A 163 -11.12 10.52 -11.76
CA HIS A 163 -10.21 11.03 -10.74
C HIS A 163 -9.26 9.94 -10.23
N ILE A 164 -9.78 8.77 -9.85
CA ILE A 164 -8.98 7.64 -9.37
C ILE A 164 -8.01 7.16 -10.46
N ASN A 165 -8.47 7.07 -11.72
CA ASN A 165 -7.61 6.76 -12.85
C ASN A 165 -6.52 7.83 -13.06
N GLY A 166 -6.83 9.10 -12.79
CA GLY A 166 -5.88 10.21 -12.79
C GLY A 166 -4.79 10.02 -11.74
N VAL A 167 -5.17 9.64 -10.52
CA VAL A 167 -4.22 9.33 -9.42
C VAL A 167 -3.31 8.17 -9.78
N VAL A 168 -3.85 7.08 -10.33
CA VAL A 168 -3.04 5.94 -10.77
C VAL A 168 -2.03 6.36 -11.84
N ARG A 169 -2.47 7.13 -12.84
CA ARG A 169 -1.58 7.64 -13.89
C ARG A 169 -0.48 8.55 -13.34
N ASP A 170 -0.80 9.41 -12.36
CA ASP A 170 0.18 10.30 -11.71
C ASP A 170 1.26 9.48 -10.99
N ILE A 171 0.87 8.46 -10.22
CA ILE A 171 1.79 7.57 -9.52
C ILE A 171 2.71 6.85 -10.52
N VAL A 172 2.12 6.18 -11.52
CA VAL A 172 2.88 5.41 -12.53
C VAL A 172 3.82 6.28 -13.37
N ALA A 173 3.43 7.53 -13.64
CA ALA A 173 4.26 8.44 -14.43
C ALA A 173 5.44 9.04 -13.65
N ARG A 174 5.34 9.10 -12.33
CA ARG A 174 6.32 9.80 -11.49
C ARG A 174 7.28 8.89 -10.77
N TYR A 175 6.86 7.69 -10.43
CA TYR A 175 7.62 6.76 -9.59
C TYR A 175 7.92 5.47 -10.33
N ASP A 176 9.14 4.97 -10.15
CA ASP A 176 9.58 3.67 -10.69
C ASP A 176 9.03 2.51 -9.83
N ILE A 177 7.70 2.43 -9.76
CA ILE A 177 7.01 1.35 -9.05
C ILE A 177 6.90 0.11 -9.92
N ASP A 178 6.86 -1.07 -9.29
CA ASP A 178 6.72 -2.35 -9.99
C ASP A 178 5.25 -2.72 -10.25
N ALA A 179 4.33 -2.26 -9.39
CA ALA A 179 2.90 -2.46 -9.57
C ALA A 179 2.02 -1.48 -8.78
N ILE A 180 0.76 -1.36 -9.20
CA ILE A 180 -0.33 -0.84 -8.39
C ILE A 180 -0.99 -2.01 -7.66
N HIS A 181 -1.24 -1.84 -6.36
CA HIS A 181 -1.91 -2.83 -5.52
C HIS A 181 -3.21 -2.25 -4.97
N MET A 182 -4.27 -3.05 -5.02
CA MET A 182 -5.56 -2.76 -4.39
C MET A 182 -5.97 -3.98 -3.58
N ASP A 183 -6.46 -3.75 -2.36
CA ASP A 183 -7.05 -4.78 -1.52
C ASP A 183 -8.59 -4.84 -1.72
N ASP A 184 -9.32 -5.45 -0.79
CA ASP A 184 -10.77 -5.54 -0.80
C ASP A 184 -11.44 -4.45 0.07
N PHE A 185 -12.77 -4.47 0.18
CA PHE A 185 -13.59 -3.57 1.02
C PHE A 185 -13.48 -2.08 0.65
N PHE A 186 -13.40 -1.78 -0.62
CA PHE A 186 -13.36 -0.38 -1.08
C PHE A 186 -14.71 0.32 -1.00
N TYR A 187 -15.76 -0.47 -1.00
CA TYR A 187 -17.16 -0.02 -1.02
C TYR A 187 -17.96 -0.80 0.02
N PRO A 188 -18.73 -0.12 0.89
CA PRO A 188 -19.49 -0.75 1.96
C PRO A 188 -20.71 -1.54 1.48
#